data_0213dd3e9f6a4340bd9ab2d3d9412e19
#
_entry.id   0213dd3e9f6a4340bd9ab2d3d9412e19
#
_cell.length_a   1.000
_cell.length_b   1.000
_cell.length_c   1.000
_cell.angle_alpha   90.00
_cell.angle_beta   90.00
_cell.angle_gamma   90.00
#
_symmetry.space_group_name_H-M   'P 1'
#
loop_
_entity.id
_entity.type
_entity.pdbx_description
1 polymer ?
#
loop_
_entity_poly.entity_id
_entity_poly.type
_entity_poly.pdbx_seq_one_letter_code
_entity_poly.pdbx_strand_id
1 'polypeptide(L)' 'ADNGAGEGTYTVVVKFVVSKDGSLSQIECETDPGFGVCQEAIRVIKRTKNWTPAIQNGRNVNAYRRQPITFLVQEQ' A
#
# COMPACT_ATOMS: atom_id res chain seq x y z
N ALA A 1 15.09 20.04 9.53
CA ALA A 1 14.32 19.17 10.28
C ALA A 1 15.06 17.93 10.66
N ASP A 2 15.22 17.89 11.79
CA ASP A 2 16.01 16.89 12.32
C ASP A 2 15.28 16.15 13.33
N ASN A 3 14.02 16.19 13.29
CA ASN A 3 13.23 15.59 14.30
C ASN A 3 12.46 14.44 13.82
N GLY A 4 12.95 13.62 13.05
CA GLY A 4 12.27 12.44 12.67
C GLY A 4 11.01 12.66 11.89
N ALA A 5 10.17 13.55 12.31
CA ALA A 5 8.95 13.85 11.59
C ALA A 5 9.13 14.97 10.61
N GLY A 6 10.36 15.43 10.41
CA GLY A 6 10.59 16.52 9.50
C GLY A 6 10.55 16.09 8.06
N GLU A 7 11.16 16.89 7.25
CA GLU A 7 11.19 16.64 5.82
C GLU A 7 11.88 15.33 5.52
N GLY A 8 11.41 14.67 4.51
CA GLY A 8 12.05 13.47 4.08
C GLY A 8 11.15 12.67 3.18
N THR A 9 11.74 11.61 2.65
CA THR A 9 11.01 10.68 1.81
C THR A 9 10.87 9.37 2.56
N TYR A 10 9.65 8.89 2.65
CA TYR A 10 9.37 7.65 3.35
C TYR A 10 8.71 6.68 2.40
N THR A 11 9.18 5.46 2.39
CA THR A 11 8.58 4.42 1.57
C THR A 11 7.94 3.39 2.47
N VAL A 12 6.68 3.13 2.23
CA VAL A 12 5.91 2.13 2.95
C VAL A 12 5.52 1.04 1.97
N VAL A 13 5.78 -0.20 2.35
CA VAL A 13 5.35 -1.32 1.53
C VAL A 13 4.07 -1.86 2.12
N VAL A 14 3.00 -1.83 1.34
CA VAL A 14 1.71 -2.35 1.73
C VAL A 14 1.52 -3.70 1.04
N LYS A 15 1.19 -4.70 1.83
CA LYS A 15 0.88 -6.01 1.26
C LYS A 15 -0.61 -6.27 1.42
N PHE A 16 -1.17 -6.93 0.44
CA PHE A 16 -2.60 -7.18 0.43
C PHE A 16 -2.90 -8.30 -0.53
N VAL A 17 -4.13 -8.78 -0.47
CA VAL A 17 -4.61 -9.81 -1.37
C VAL A 17 -5.57 -9.16 -2.36
N VAL A 18 -5.34 -9.43 -3.64
CA VAL A 18 -6.30 -9.06 -4.69
C VAL A 18 -7.08 -10.33 -4.97
N SER A 19 -8.36 -10.30 -4.65
CA SER A 19 -9.21 -11.46 -4.85
C SER A 19 -9.58 -11.60 -6.33
N LYS A 20 -10.07 -12.77 -6.66
CA LYS A 20 -10.37 -13.08 -8.06
C LYS A 20 -11.42 -12.16 -8.65
N ASP A 21 -12.20 -11.48 -7.82
CA ASP A 21 -13.18 -10.51 -8.31
C ASP A 21 -12.64 -9.08 -8.28
N GLY A 22 -11.36 -8.90 -7.96
CA GLY A 22 -10.75 -7.59 -7.92
C GLY A 22 -10.84 -6.88 -6.58
N SER A 23 -11.50 -7.45 -5.59
CA SER A 23 -11.60 -6.81 -4.29
C SER A 23 -10.32 -7.04 -3.50
N LEU A 24 -10.10 -6.18 -2.52
CA LEU A 24 -8.89 -6.23 -1.71
C LEU A 24 -9.23 -6.75 -0.32
N SER A 25 -8.28 -7.47 0.25
CA SER A 25 -8.42 -7.96 1.62
C SER A 25 -7.04 -8.09 2.24
N GLN A 26 -7.02 -8.29 3.56
CA GLN A 26 -5.80 -8.50 4.33
C GLN A 26 -4.76 -7.42 4.05
N ILE A 27 -5.19 -6.17 4.07
CA ILE A 27 -4.32 -5.04 3.76
C ILE A 27 -3.54 -4.70 5.02
N GLU A 28 -2.21 -4.73 4.92
CA GLU A 28 -1.37 -4.35 6.05
C GLU A 28 -0.05 -3.77 5.53
N CYS A 29 0.56 -2.97 6.38
CA CYS A 29 1.87 -2.42 6.08
C CYS A 29 2.93 -3.40 6.51
N GLU A 30 3.89 -3.63 5.65
CA GLU A 30 5.02 -4.47 5.97
C GLU A 30 5.97 -3.75 6.92
N THR A 31 6.11 -2.46 6.71
CA THR A 31 6.91 -1.61 7.59
C THR A 31 6.08 -0.40 7.96
N ASP A 32 6.29 0.10 9.16
CA ASP A 32 5.55 1.26 9.64
C ASP A 32 6.53 2.28 10.20
N PRO A 33 6.85 3.33 9.44
CA PRO A 33 7.77 4.35 9.93
C PRO A 33 7.14 5.29 10.94
N GLY A 34 5.86 5.15 11.22
CA GLY A 34 5.17 6.05 12.12
C GLY A 34 4.60 7.24 11.39
N PHE A 35 4.22 8.26 12.14
CA PHE A 35 3.72 9.52 11.60
C PHE A 35 2.45 9.38 10.78
N GLY A 36 1.70 8.28 10.97
CA GLY A 36 0.47 8.09 10.23
C GLY A 36 0.66 7.72 8.77
N VAL A 37 1.88 7.46 8.35
CA VAL A 37 2.16 7.18 6.94
C VAL A 37 1.55 5.86 6.53
N CYS A 38 1.59 4.88 7.41
CA CYS A 38 1.00 3.58 7.12
C CYS A 38 -0.49 3.68 6.86
N GLN A 39 -1.19 4.41 7.72
CA GLN A 39 -2.63 4.57 7.55
C GLN A 39 -2.97 5.27 6.25
N GLU A 40 -2.17 6.26 5.89
CA GLU A 40 -2.39 6.98 4.65
C GLU A 40 -2.13 6.06 3.46
N ALA A 41 -1.11 5.22 3.55
CA ALA A 41 -0.81 4.27 2.48
C ALA A 41 -1.96 3.30 2.27
N ILE A 42 -2.51 2.78 3.36
CA ILE A 42 -3.65 1.87 3.27
C ILE A 42 -4.83 2.58 2.64
N ARG A 43 -5.06 3.83 3.02
CA ARG A 43 -6.17 4.59 2.46
C ARG A 43 -6.01 4.77 0.96
N VAL A 44 -4.79 5.03 0.50
CA VAL A 44 -4.53 5.18 -0.92
C VAL A 44 -4.81 3.87 -1.65
N ILE A 45 -4.37 2.76 -1.09
CA ILE A 45 -4.60 1.45 -1.69
C ILE A 45 -6.10 1.19 -1.79
N LYS A 46 -6.85 1.50 -0.74
CA LYS A 46 -8.28 1.24 -0.73
C LYS A 46 -9.04 2.13 -1.71
N ARG A 47 -8.55 3.33 -1.93
CA ARG A 47 -9.18 4.25 -2.88
C ARG A 47 -8.89 3.89 -4.32
N THR A 48 -7.75 3.27 -4.54
CA THR A 48 -7.39 2.87 -5.88
C THR A 48 -8.30 1.73 -6.29
N LYS A 49 -8.95 1.90 -7.41
CA LYS A 49 -9.81 0.86 -7.96
C LYS A 49 -9.09 0.26 -9.14
N ASN A 50 -9.65 -0.75 -9.72
CA ASN A 50 -9.06 -1.37 -10.91
C ASN A 50 -7.84 -2.23 -10.62
N TRP A 51 -7.82 -2.82 -9.43
CA TRP A 51 -6.83 -3.86 -9.18
C TRP A 51 -7.21 -5.06 -10.02
N THR A 52 -6.26 -5.52 -10.80
CA THR A 52 -6.51 -6.63 -11.71
C THR A 52 -6.12 -7.93 -11.02
N PRO A 53 -7.03 -8.90 -10.91
CA PRO A 53 -6.66 -10.18 -10.34
C PRO A 53 -5.62 -10.89 -11.18
N ALA A 54 -4.85 -11.74 -10.54
CA ALA A 54 -3.91 -12.59 -11.26
C ALA A 54 -4.69 -13.62 -12.07
N ILE A 55 -4.07 -14.06 -13.15
CA ILE A 55 -4.68 -15.08 -14.00
C ILE A 55 -3.78 -16.29 -14.01
N GLN A 56 -4.38 -17.44 -13.77
CA GLN A 56 -3.67 -18.70 -13.79
C GLN A 56 -4.52 -19.69 -14.54
N ASN A 57 -3.94 -20.30 -15.57
CA ASN A 57 -4.64 -21.27 -16.41
C ASN A 57 -5.95 -20.70 -16.96
N GLY A 58 -5.93 -19.42 -17.36
CA GLY A 58 -7.07 -18.78 -17.95
C GLY A 58 -8.15 -18.37 -16.95
N ARG A 59 -7.87 -18.44 -15.66
CA ARG A 59 -8.85 -18.10 -14.62
C ARG A 59 -8.31 -17.02 -13.72
N ASN A 60 -9.19 -16.15 -13.24
CA ASN A 60 -8.82 -15.20 -12.20
C ASN A 60 -8.62 -15.95 -10.90
N VAL A 61 -7.55 -15.62 -10.20
CA VAL A 61 -7.24 -16.24 -8.91
C VAL A 61 -6.87 -15.15 -7.92
N ASN A 62 -6.97 -15.48 -6.64
CA ASN A 62 -6.49 -14.60 -5.58
C ASN A 62 -4.97 -14.54 -5.65
N ALA A 63 -4.43 -13.37 -5.37
CA ALA A 63 -2.98 -13.21 -5.42
C ALA A 63 -2.53 -12.22 -4.37
N TYR A 64 -1.37 -12.46 -3.81
CA TYR A 64 -0.74 -11.51 -2.92
C TYR A 64 -0.03 -10.46 -3.74
N ARG A 65 -0.11 -9.23 -3.25
CA ARG A 65 0.59 -8.12 -3.87
C ARG A 65 1.32 -7.32 -2.82
N ARG A 66 2.41 -6.72 -3.22
CA ARG A 66 3.15 -5.78 -2.39
C ARG A 66 3.30 -4.52 -3.21
N GLN A 67 2.90 -3.42 -2.62
CA GLN A 67 2.95 -2.14 -3.33
C GLN A 67 3.73 -1.13 -2.50
N PRO A 68 4.90 -0.72 -2.96
CA PRO A 68 5.61 0.36 -2.28
C PRO A 68 4.96 1.69 -2.60
N ILE A 69 4.81 2.51 -1.58
CA ILE A 69 4.24 3.84 -1.72
C ILE A 69 5.21 4.80 -1.08
N THR A 70 5.63 5.78 -1.85
CA THR A 70 6.60 6.76 -1.38
C THR A 70 5.88 8.06 -1.08
N PHE A 71 6.15 8.58 0.10
CA PHE A 71 5.59 9.83 0.55
C PHE A 71 6.70 10.86 0.67
N LEU A 72 6.41 12.06 0.24
CA LEU A 72 7.29 13.18 0.46
C LEU A 72 6.69 14.00 1.59
N VAL A 73 7.40 14.05 2.70
CA VAL A 73 6.95 14.82 3.85
C VAL A 73 7.72 16.12 3.88
N GLN A 74 7.00 17.20 3.90
CA GLN A 74 7.62 18.53 3.93
C GLN A 74 7.18 19.24 5.19
N GLU A 75 8.14 19.88 5.82
CA GLU A 75 7.86 20.63 7.00
C GLU A 75 7.22 21.94 6.62
N GLN A 76 6.22 22.33 7.39
CA GLN A 76 5.49 23.56 7.08
C GLN A 76 6.08 24.76 7.79
#